data_e29a9462ea553efa81ba2d9a40f7917b
#
_entry.id   e29a9462ea553efa81ba2d9a40f7917b
#
_cell.length_a   1.000
_cell.length_b   1.000
_cell.length_c   1.000
_cell.angle_alpha   90.00
_cell.angle_beta   90.00
_cell.angle_gamma   90.00
#
_symmetry.space_group_name_H-M   'P 1'
#
loop_
_entity.id
_entity.type
_entity.pdbx_description
1 polymer ?
#
loop_
_entity_poly.entity_id
_entity_poly.type
_entity_poly.pdbx_seq_one_letter_code
_entity_poly.pdbx_strand_id
1 'polypeptide(L)'
;MNERELLKRHLPFGRLSPEALDRVVSAFQSYRFAEKEKLVVQDEVATWVGFVVSGSIELRIKRFTGGDLSFGSLRRGDFFGLMSFEPKGMSIASAVGAIPGVVLMARREAFHQMLETFPALKTYFYKMSLDRVWTAYQSLYQGKAAEGPGPSMPGCAALEVQKSIDFIDRNFMNPITLEEAAKANGMSKFHFSRIFKDKTGMSFKEYLNMRRIHVAKKLFMADNLNVSEACYQVGFNDQSYFCRVFRKLEGYTPSEFKKICTGQFPARKRGESHAKVVSG
;
A
#
# COMPACT_ATOMS: atom_id res chain seq x y z
N MET A 1 22.47 21.57 8.72
CA MET A 1 21.32 21.84 9.61
C MET A 1 21.03 20.55 10.33
N ASN A 2 21.11 20.52 11.66
CA ASN A 2 20.93 19.31 12.47
C ASN A 2 19.45 18.87 12.41
N GLU A 3 19.22 17.56 12.52
CA GLU A 3 17.88 16.93 12.53
C GLU A 3 16.93 17.55 13.55
N ARG A 4 17.46 17.91 14.73
CA ARG A 4 16.76 18.59 15.81
C ARG A 4 16.21 19.97 15.36
N GLU A 5 17.03 20.79 14.72
CA GLU A 5 16.61 22.10 14.21
C GLU A 5 15.58 21.98 13.08
N LEU A 6 15.66 20.93 12.31
CA LEU A 6 14.71 20.63 11.25
C LEU A 6 13.33 20.28 11.83
N LEU A 7 13.26 19.35 12.77
CA LEU A 7 12.00 18.95 13.40
C LEU A 7 11.40 20.10 14.21
N LYS A 8 12.23 20.88 14.93
CA LYS A 8 11.78 22.03 15.72
C LYS A 8 11.03 23.08 14.89
N ARG A 9 11.41 23.27 13.64
CA ARG A 9 10.76 24.23 12.71
C ARG A 9 9.43 23.77 12.16
N HIS A 10 9.08 22.50 12.36
CA HIS A 10 7.85 21.92 11.83
C HIS A 10 6.84 21.62 12.93
N LEU A 11 5.60 22.08 12.73
CA LEU A 11 4.48 21.61 13.53
C LEU A 11 4.32 20.09 13.32
N PRO A 12 4.09 19.32 14.37
CA PRO A 12 3.75 19.72 15.75
C PRO A 12 4.95 19.85 16.70
N PHE A 13 6.15 19.54 16.24
CA PHE A 13 7.34 19.38 17.10
C PHE A 13 7.86 20.66 17.70
N GLY A 14 7.64 21.80 17.04
CA GLY A 14 8.05 23.11 17.53
C GLY A 14 7.39 23.57 18.85
N ARG A 15 6.35 22.85 19.29
CA ARG A 15 5.64 23.11 20.55
C ARG A 15 6.10 22.20 21.70
N LEU A 16 7.02 21.29 21.45
CA LEU A 16 7.58 20.40 22.46
C LEU A 16 8.64 21.12 23.30
N SER A 17 8.77 20.70 24.56
CA SER A 17 9.92 21.14 25.37
C SER A 17 11.24 20.62 24.76
N PRO A 18 12.38 21.23 25.07
CA PRO A 18 13.67 20.78 24.57
C PRO A 18 13.92 19.29 24.83
N GLU A 19 13.59 18.79 26.03
CA GLU A 19 13.78 17.40 26.43
C GLU A 19 12.82 16.46 25.67
N ALA A 20 11.58 16.89 25.45
CA ALA A 20 10.60 16.14 24.66
C ALA A 20 11.03 16.06 23.19
N LEU A 21 11.55 17.16 22.65
CA LEU A 21 12.06 17.21 21.28
C LEU A 21 13.27 16.25 21.10
N ASP A 22 14.18 16.20 22.06
CA ASP A 22 15.34 15.32 21.99
C ASP A 22 14.94 13.84 22.01
N ARG A 23 13.93 13.47 22.80
CA ARG A 23 13.34 12.11 22.77
C ARG A 23 12.69 11.80 21.41
N VAL A 24 12.02 12.75 20.81
CA VAL A 24 11.43 12.59 19.47
C VAL A 24 12.51 12.41 18.41
N VAL A 25 13.54 13.26 18.45
CA VAL A 25 14.65 13.22 17.49
C VAL A 25 15.37 11.86 17.54
N SER A 26 15.59 11.31 18.73
CA SER A 26 16.27 10.01 18.91
C SER A 26 15.53 8.83 18.27
N ALA A 27 14.22 8.96 18.01
CA ALA A 27 13.44 7.93 17.32
C ALA A 27 13.61 7.94 15.80
N PHE A 28 14.17 9.02 15.23
CA PHE A 28 14.35 9.18 13.80
C PHE A 28 15.80 8.91 13.38
N GLN A 29 15.94 8.33 12.19
CA GLN A 29 17.23 8.09 11.52
C GLN A 29 17.21 8.77 10.16
N SER A 30 18.32 9.43 9.81
CA SER A 30 18.48 10.05 8.50
C SER A 30 18.70 8.98 7.42
N TYR A 31 17.99 9.10 6.31
CA TYR A 31 18.09 8.19 5.18
C TYR A 31 18.14 8.98 3.87
N ARG A 32 19.14 8.70 3.02
CA ARG A 32 19.23 9.25 1.66
C ARG A 32 18.52 8.33 0.70
N PHE A 33 17.68 8.90 -0.15
CA PHE A 33 16.96 8.15 -1.17
C PHE A 33 17.33 8.64 -2.59
N ALA A 34 17.30 7.70 -3.52
CA ALA A 34 17.52 7.95 -4.93
C ALA A 34 16.20 8.18 -5.69
N GLU A 35 16.31 8.65 -6.93
CA GLU A 35 15.18 8.68 -7.87
C GLU A 35 14.65 7.27 -8.12
N LYS A 36 13.33 7.13 -8.22
CA LYS A 36 12.59 5.85 -8.39
C LYS A 36 12.75 4.86 -7.25
N GLU A 37 13.45 5.20 -6.18
CA GLU A 37 13.52 4.34 -5.00
C GLU A 37 12.18 4.30 -4.26
N LYS A 38 11.73 3.09 -3.93
CA LYS A 38 10.51 2.88 -3.15
C LYS A 38 10.82 2.92 -1.67
N LEU A 39 10.38 3.96 -0.99
CA LEU A 39 10.52 4.12 0.45
C LEU A 39 9.43 3.39 1.23
N VAL A 40 8.24 3.32 0.64
CA VAL A 40 7.08 2.56 1.12
C VAL A 40 6.47 1.88 -0.09
N VAL A 41 6.01 0.66 0.07
CA VAL A 41 5.36 -0.13 -0.98
C VAL A 41 3.90 -0.34 -0.64
N GLN A 42 3.02 -0.11 -1.61
CA GLN A 42 1.59 -0.36 -1.48
C GLN A 42 1.33 -1.83 -1.12
N ASP A 43 0.32 -2.07 -0.30
CA ASP A 43 -0.11 -3.40 0.15
C ASP A 43 0.93 -4.16 1.00
N GLU A 44 2.03 -3.52 1.39
CA GLU A 44 2.95 -4.02 2.40
C GLU A 44 2.64 -3.45 3.78
N VAL A 45 3.05 -4.17 4.82
CA VAL A 45 2.92 -3.69 6.21
C VAL A 45 3.70 -2.38 6.37
N ALA A 46 3.02 -1.34 6.83
CA ALA A 46 3.63 -0.04 7.08
C ALA A 46 4.55 -0.12 8.31
N THR A 47 5.83 -0.33 8.08
CA THR A 47 6.86 -0.49 9.14
C THR A 47 7.61 0.79 9.47
N TRP A 48 7.45 1.83 8.65
CA TRP A 48 8.16 3.09 8.79
C TRP A 48 7.26 4.30 8.62
N VAL A 49 7.54 5.33 9.39
CA VAL A 49 7.06 6.70 9.18
C VAL A 49 8.23 7.54 8.73
N GLY A 50 8.04 8.34 7.69
CA GLY A 50 9.08 9.19 7.14
C GLY A 50 8.67 10.67 7.10
N PHE A 51 9.66 11.53 7.28
CA PHE A 51 9.56 12.98 7.17
C PHE A 51 10.54 13.48 6.11
N VAL A 52 10.06 14.25 5.13
CA VAL A 52 10.88 14.73 4.01
C VAL A 52 11.71 15.94 4.44
N VAL A 53 13.03 15.80 4.39
CA VAL A 53 14.00 16.86 4.69
C VAL A 53 14.38 17.64 3.45
N SER A 54 14.61 16.93 2.36
CA SER A 54 14.96 17.49 1.05
C SER A 54 14.57 16.53 -0.06
N GLY A 55 14.53 16.99 -1.30
CA GLY A 55 14.04 16.23 -2.44
C GLY A 55 12.52 16.22 -2.52
N SER A 56 11.98 15.31 -3.31
CA SER A 56 10.54 15.09 -3.40
C SER A 56 10.20 13.61 -3.57
N ILE A 57 9.03 13.22 -3.06
CA ILE A 57 8.52 11.86 -3.10
C ILE A 57 7.14 11.90 -3.75
N GLU A 58 6.90 11.02 -4.69
CA GLU A 58 5.62 10.84 -5.34
C GLU A 58 4.83 9.72 -4.66
N LEU A 59 3.56 9.98 -4.36
CA LEU A 59 2.62 8.98 -3.86
C LEU A 59 1.91 8.33 -5.04
N ARG A 60 2.08 7.01 -5.18
CA ARG A 60 1.51 6.22 -6.27
C ARG A 60 0.64 5.11 -5.76
N ILE A 61 -0.54 4.97 -6.36
CA ILE A 61 -1.42 3.82 -6.17
C ILE A 61 -1.37 2.97 -7.43
N LYS A 62 -1.02 1.71 -7.28
CA LYS A 62 -1.09 0.72 -8.34
C LYS A 62 -2.56 0.39 -8.58
N ARG A 63 -3.05 0.68 -9.78
CA ARG A 63 -4.43 0.38 -10.16
C ARG A 63 -4.59 -1.10 -10.51
N PHE A 64 -5.72 -1.66 -10.19
CA PHE A 64 -6.08 -3.02 -10.59
C PHE A 64 -6.19 -3.17 -12.12
N THR A 65 -6.51 -2.09 -12.82
CA THR A 65 -6.60 -2.02 -14.28
C THR A 65 -5.27 -1.85 -15.00
N GLY A 66 -4.16 -1.90 -14.25
CA GLY A 66 -2.82 -1.65 -14.76
C GLY A 66 -2.40 -0.17 -14.66
N GLY A 67 -1.09 0.03 -14.60
CA GLY A 67 -0.47 1.34 -14.43
C GLY A 67 -0.55 1.88 -13.00
N ASP A 68 0.29 2.87 -12.71
CA ASP A 68 0.32 3.57 -11.44
C ASP A 68 -0.44 4.90 -11.58
N LEU A 69 -1.27 5.22 -10.59
CA LEU A 69 -1.89 6.53 -10.45
C LEU A 69 -1.08 7.35 -9.45
N SER A 70 -0.49 8.45 -9.91
CA SER A 70 0.05 9.46 -9.01
C SER A 70 -1.09 10.31 -8.47
N PHE A 71 -1.18 10.42 -7.14
CA PHE A 71 -2.23 11.20 -6.49
C PHE A 71 -1.70 12.29 -5.57
N GLY A 72 -0.39 12.46 -5.51
CA GLY A 72 0.23 13.52 -4.74
C GLY A 72 1.75 13.46 -4.72
N SER A 73 2.34 14.59 -4.40
CA SER A 73 3.77 14.72 -4.22
C SER A 73 4.06 15.27 -2.83
N LEU A 74 5.06 14.69 -2.18
CA LEU A 74 5.54 15.11 -0.87
C LEU A 74 6.83 15.89 -1.04
N ARG A 75 6.92 17.00 -0.34
CA ARG A 75 8.07 17.90 -0.35
C ARG A 75 8.59 18.09 1.07
N ARG A 76 9.63 18.89 1.20
CA ARG A 76 10.19 19.26 2.51
C ARG A 76 9.10 19.64 3.52
N GLY A 77 9.07 19.00 4.67
CA GLY A 77 8.10 19.20 5.72
C GLY A 77 6.94 18.20 5.71
N ASP A 78 6.80 17.41 4.66
CA ASP A 78 5.72 16.43 4.56
C ASP A 78 6.10 15.10 5.21
N PHE A 79 5.06 14.38 5.67
CA PHE A 79 5.17 13.04 6.22
C PHE A 79 4.62 11.99 5.26
N PHE A 80 5.14 10.76 5.34
CA PHE A 80 4.60 9.58 4.67
C PHE A 80 4.58 8.38 5.62
N GLY A 81 3.97 7.28 5.20
CA GLY A 81 3.82 6.11 6.05
C GLY A 81 2.67 6.25 7.07
N LEU A 82 1.64 7.05 6.76
CA LEU A 82 0.55 7.36 7.69
C LEU A 82 -0.23 6.14 8.17
N MET A 83 -0.28 5.06 7.38
CA MET A 83 -0.92 3.80 7.80
C MET A 83 -0.16 3.08 8.92
N SER A 84 1.05 3.56 9.24
CA SER A 84 1.78 3.12 10.43
C SER A 84 1.12 3.54 11.76
N PHE A 85 0.06 4.39 11.72
CA PHE A 85 -0.76 4.70 12.89
C PHE A 85 -1.59 3.51 13.35
N GLU A 86 -2.02 2.65 12.42
CA GLU A 86 -2.71 1.42 12.75
C GLU A 86 -1.69 0.35 13.16
N PRO A 87 -1.86 -0.35 14.28
CA PRO A 87 -0.89 -1.34 14.79
C PRO A 87 -0.50 -2.41 13.76
N LYS A 88 -1.40 -2.69 12.82
CA LYS A 88 -1.20 -3.65 11.72
C LYS A 88 -1.55 -3.02 10.36
N GLY A 89 -1.38 -1.70 10.21
CA GLY A 89 -1.77 -0.99 8.99
C GLY A 89 -0.96 -1.39 7.76
N MET A 90 -1.63 -1.56 6.64
CA MET A 90 -1.00 -1.73 5.33
C MET A 90 -0.89 -0.39 4.62
N SER A 91 0.18 -0.20 3.89
CA SER A 91 0.36 0.99 3.06
C SER A 91 -0.64 1.01 1.91
N ILE A 92 -1.50 2.02 1.87
CA ILE A 92 -2.50 2.18 0.80
C ILE A 92 -1.87 2.69 -0.51
N ALA A 93 -0.63 3.16 -0.45
CA ALA A 93 0.10 3.72 -1.58
C ALA A 93 1.60 3.46 -1.45
N SER A 94 2.29 3.47 -2.57
CA SER A 94 3.75 3.50 -2.61
C SER A 94 4.25 4.93 -2.50
N ALA A 95 5.32 5.15 -1.72
CA ALA A 95 6.09 6.39 -1.68
C ALA A 95 7.38 6.20 -2.48
N VAL A 96 7.51 6.89 -3.59
CA VAL A 96 8.59 6.70 -4.58
C VAL A 96 9.39 8.00 -4.72
N GLY A 97 10.71 7.93 -4.64
CA GLY A 97 11.57 9.08 -4.87
C GLY A 97 11.38 9.66 -6.27
N ALA A 98 11.00 10.94 -6.33
CA ALA A 98 10.88 11.69 -7.60
C ALA A 98 12.10 12.57 -7.84
N ILE A 99 12.58 13.27 -6.83
CA ILE A 99 13.85 14.00 -6.83
C ILE A 99 14.67 13.47 -5.66
N PRO A 100 15.91 13.04 -5.87
CA PRO A 100 16.76 12.52 -4.81
C PRO A 100 16.86 13.45 -3.62
N GLY A 101 16.93 12.90 -2.41
CA GLY A 101 16.94 13.71 -1.22
C GLY A 101 17.22 12.95 0.07
N VAL A 102 16.77 13.56 1.15
CA VAL A 102 16.94 13.03 2.51
C VAL A 102 15.59 12.98 3.20
N VAL A 103 15.34 11.90 3.92
CA VAL A 103 14.19 11.72 4.83
C VAL A 103 14.69 11.36 6.22
N LEU A 104 13.94 11.75 7.24
CA LEU A 104 14.05 11.20 8.57
C LEU A 104 13.04 10.07 8.70
N MET A 105 13.46 8.90 9.13
CA MET A 105 12.62 7.72 9.25
C MET A 105 12.61 7.19 10.67
N ALA A 106 11.42 6.94 11.19
CA ALA A 106 11.20 6.27 12.47
C ALA A 106 10.54 4.91 12.24
N ARG A 107 10.93 3.90 13.01
CA ARG A 107 10.20 2.63 13.03
C ARG A 107 8.80 2.84 13.60
N ARG A 108 7.84 2.09 13.08
CA ARG A 108 6.44 2.17 13.53
C ARG A 108 6.31 2.06 15.04
N GLU A 109 7.01 1.10 15.66
CA GLU A 109 6.97 0.84 17.09
C GLU A 109 7.45 2.07 17.90
N ALA A 110 8.58 2.65 17.50
CA ALA A 110 9.12 3.86 18.12
C ALA A 110 8.20 5.06 17.92
N PHE A 111 7.59 5.17 16.74
CA PHE A 111 6.63 6.21 16.43
C PHE A 111 5.34 6.08 17.28
N HIS A 112 4.81 4.87 17.44
CA HIS A 112 3.66 4.61 18.32
C HIS A 112 3.98 4.98 19.77
N GLN A 113 5.11 4.54 20.29
CA GLN A 113 5.54 4.88 21.65
C GLN A 113 5.64 6.41 21.85
N MET A 114 6.14 7.11 20.84
CA MET A 114 6.18 8.58 20.83
C MET A 114 4.76 9.18 20.88
N LEU A 115 3.81 8.65 20.11
CA LEU A 115 2.43 9.15 20.11
C LEU A 115 1.70 8.89 21.44
N GLU A 116 1.96 7.77 22.09
CA GLU A 116 1.42 7.49 23.43
C GLU A 116 2.03 8.41 24.49
N THR A 117 3.32 8.75 24.35
CA THR A 117 4.01 9.67 25.27
C THR A 117 3.56 11.12 25.09
N PHE A 118 3.20 11.54 23.87
CA PHE A 118 2.85 12.90 23.51
C PHE A 118 1.47 13.00 22.84
N PRO A 119 0.36 13.06 23.61
CA PRO A 119 -1.00 13.06 23.05
C PRO A 119 -1.27 14.19 22.04
N ALA A 120 -0.61 15.34 22.17
CA ALA A 120 -0.73 16.46 21.22
C ALA A 120 -0.21 16.07 19.83
N LEU A 121 0.86 15.27 19.75
CA LEU A 121 1.37 14.73 18.49
C LEU A 121 0.37 13.74 17.88
N LYS A 122 -0.21 12.86 18.71
CA LYS A 122 -1.24 11.91 18.28
C LYS A 122 -2.41 12.63 17.59
N THR A 123 -2.97 13.64 18.24
CA THR A 123 -4.06 14.45 17.69
C THR A 123 -3.68 15.12 16.37
N TYR A 124 -2.48 15.69 16.29
CA TYR A 124 -2.00 16.34 15.08
C TYR A 124 -1.90 15.36 13.90
N PHE A 125 -1.28 14.21 14.11
CA PHE A 125 -1.08 13.23 13.04
C PHE A 125 -2.40 12.60 12.59
N TYR A 126 -3.36 12.34 13.50
CA TYR A 126 -4.70 11.89 13.11
C TYR A 126 -5.41 12.92 12.23
N LYS A 127 -5.39 14.21 12.60
CA LYS A 127 -5.97 15.28 11.77
C LYS A 127 -5.32 15.33 10.40
N MET A 128 -4.00 15.30 10.34
CA MET A 128 -3.25 15.29 9.07
C MET A 128 -3.60 14.08 8.19
N SER A 129 -3.82 12.91 8.79
CA SER A 129 -4.23 11.72 8.06
C SER A 129 -5.63 11.88 7.46
N LEU A 130 -6.58 12.42 8.23
CA LEU A 130 -7.94 12.70 7.76
C LEU A 130 -7.94 13.74 6.63
N ASP A 131 -7.17 14.81 6.75
CA ASP A 131 -7.05 15.83 5.71
C ASP A 131 -6.51 15.26 4.41
N ARG A 132 -5.54 14.35 4.48
CA ARG A 132 -4.99 13.68 3.29
C ARG A 132 -5.98 12.71 2.65
N VAL A 133 -6.69 11.93 3.44
CA VAL A 133 -7.76 11.05 2.94
C VAL A 133 -8.84 11.89 2.27
N TRP A 134 -9.23 13.01 2.87
CA TRP A 134 -10.19 13.94 2.30
C TRP A 134 -9.70 14.55 0.98
N THR A 135 -8.45 14.99 0.92
CA THR A 135 -7.84 15.54 -0.30
C THR A 135 -7.77 14.51 -1.41
N ALA A 136 -7.37 13.26 -1.09
CA ALA A 136 -7.36 12.16 -2.06
C ALA A 136 -8.78 11.85 -2.57
N TYR A 137 -9.77 11.82 -1.69
CA TYR A 137 -11.17 11.64 -2.03
C TYR A 137 -11.66 12.76 -2.98
N GLN A 138 -11.40 14.01 -2.66
CA GLN A 138 -11.75 15.17 -3.50
C GLN A 138 -11.11 15.07 -4.90
N SER A 139 -9.84 14.69 -4.98
CA SER A 139 -9.12 14.54 -6.24
C SER A 139 -9.73 13.45 -7.13
N LEU A 140 -10.20 12.35 -6.53
CA LEU A 140 -10.87 11.26 -7.25
C LEU A 140 -12.26 11.68 -7.78
N TYR A 141 -13.00 12.48 -7.01
CA TYR A 141 -14.38 12.87 -7.37
C TYR A 141 -14.47 14.12 -8.25
N GLN A 142 -13.53 15.07 -8.14
CA GLN A 142 -13.57 16.32 -8.90
C GLN A 142 -12.90 16.23 -10.29
N GLY A 143 -12.43 15.05 -10.69
CA GLY A 143 -11.82 14.84 -12.01
C GLY A 143 -10.53 15.63 -12.24
N LYS A 144 -9.95 16.26 -11.22
CA LYS A 144 -8.63 16.86 -11.25
C LYS A 144 -7.56 15.79 -10.96
N ALA A 145 -7.58 14.71 -11.73
CA ALA A 145 -6.37 13.92 -11.94
C ALA A 145 -5.38 14.85 -12.63
N ALA A 146 -4.17 14.95 -12.03
CA ALA A 146 -3.07 15.73 -12.58
C ALA A 146 -2.98 15.56 -14.09
N GLU A 147 -2.68 16.64 -14.79
CA GLU A 147 -2.54 16.78 -16.24
C GLU A 147 -1.57 15.72 -16.83
N GLY A 148 -2.13 14.58 -17.13
CA GLY A 148 -1.71 13.61 -18.13
C GLY A 148 -2.94 13.34 -18.97
N PRO A 149 -2.87 12.80 -20.19
CA PRO A 149 -4.05 12.62 -21.03
C PRO A 149 -5.10 11.88 -20.21
N GLY A 150 -6.15 12.65 -19.82
CA GLY A 150 -7.24 12.19 -18.96
C GLY A 150 -7.84 10.90 -19.49
N PRO A 151 -8.38 10.02 -18.64
CA PRO A 151 -9.16 8.91 -19.14
C PRO A 151 -10.29 9.52 -19.96
N SER A 152 -10.23 9.32 -21.27
CA SER A 152 -11.41 9.47 -22.14
C SER A 152 -12.56 8.77 -21.43
N MET A 153 -13.75 9.41 -21.41
CA MET A 153 -15.00 8.81 -20.91
C MET A 153 -14.97 7.31 -21.18
N PRO A 154 -15.21 6.44 -20.18
CA PRO A 154 -15.15 5.01 -20.42
C PRO A 154 -16.17 4.67 -21.49
N GLY A 155 -15.69 4.30 -22.67
CA GLY A 155 -16.53 3.66 -23.67
C GLY A 155 -17.19 2.42 -23.05
N CYS A 156 -18.26 1.91 -23.65
CA CYS A 156 -19.00 0.74 -23.18
C CYS A 156 -18.12 -0.40 -22.64
N ALA A 157 -16.95 -0.61 -23.24
CA ALA A 157 -15.97 -1.62 -22.83
C ALA A 157 -15.34 -1.39 -21.43
N ALA A 158 -15.21 -0.16 -20.96
CA ALA A 158 -14.70 0.12 -19.61
C ALA A 158 -15.78 -0.12 -18.54
N LEU A 159 -17.05 0.14 -18.88
CA LEU A 159 -18.20 -0.16 -18.02
C LEU A 159 -18.37 -1.68 -17.83
N GLU A 160 -18.12 -2.46 -18.90
CA GLU A 160 -18.21 -3.92 -18.88
C GLU A 160 -17.15 -4.56 -17.99
N VAL A 161 -15.91 -4.05 -18.03
CA VAL A 161 -14.85 -4.54 -17.14
C VAL A 161 -15.09 -4.13 -15.69
N GLN A 162 -15.65 -2.94 -15.44
CA GLN A 162 -16.00 -2.54 -14.07
C GLN A 162 -17.06 -3.47 -13.47
N LYS A 163 -18.09 -3.85 -14.22
CA LYS A 163 -19.06 -4.86 -13.78
C LYS A 163 -18.41 -6.20 -13.42
N SER A 164 -17.38 -6.59 -14.19
CA SER A 164 -16.62 -7.82 -13.93
C SER A 164 -15.82 -7.76 -12.65
N ILE A 165 -15.19 -6.62 -12.41
CA ILE A 165 -14.43 -6.35 -11.16
C ILE A 165 -15.40 -6.38 -9.99
N ASP A 166 -16.53 -5.70 -10.07
CA ASP A 166 -17.57 -5.68 -9.03
C ASP A 166 -18.13 -7.09 -8.76
N PHE A 167 -18.29 -7.90 -9.82
CA PHE A 167 -18.72 -9.29 -9.68
C PHE A 167 -17.68 -10.12 -8.92
N ILE A 168 -16.39 -9.99 -9.26
CA ILE A 168 -15.31 -10.67 -8.55
C ILE A 168 -15.27 -10.21 -7.09
N ASP A 169 -15.34 -8.91 -6.83
CA ASP A 169 -15.25 -8.34 -5.49
C ASP A 169 -16.38 -8.78 -4.56
N ARG A 170 -17.55 -9.08 -5.10
CA ARG A 170 -18.68 -9.61 -4.35
C ARG A 170 -18.63 -11.12 -4.15
N ASN A 171 -17.92 -11.84 -5.03
CA ASN A 171 -18.01 -13.30 -5.08
C ASN A 171 -16.66 -14.02 -4.91
N PHE A 172 -15.54 -13.34 -4.68
CA PHE A 172 -14.21 -13.95 -4.67
C PHE A 172 -14.04 -15.09 -3.64
N MET A 173 -14.82 -15.09 -2.57
CA MET A 173 -14.80 -16.16 -1.56
C MET A 173 -15.41 -17.47 -2.08
N ASN A 174 -16.25 -17.38 -3.10
CA ASN A 174 -16.92 -18.53 -3.70
C ASN A 174 -16.08 -19.11 -4.85
N PRO A 175 -16.30 -20.36 -5.24
CA PRO A 175 -15.64 -20.97 -6.39
C PRO A 175 -16.22 -20.40 -7.69
N ILE A 176 -15.82 -19.18 -8.06
CA ILE A 176 -16.25 -18.53 -9.31
C ILE A 176 -15.37 -18.94 -10.48
N THR A 177 -16.01 -19.20 -11.62
CA THR A 177 -15.39 -19.58 -12.88
C THR A 177 -15.33 -18.43 -13.87
N LEU A 178 -14.46 -18.56 -14.87
CA LEU A 178 -14.39 -17.62 -15.99
C LEU A 178 -15.72 -17.56 -16.76
N GLU A 179 -16.40 -18.70 -16.87
CA GLU A 179 -17.71 -18.82 -17.53
C GLU A 179 -18.80 -18.03 -16.81
N GLU A 180 -18.86 -18.15 -15.49
CA GLU A 180 -19.83 -17.41 -14.68
C GLU A 180 -19.58 -15.91 -14.73
N ALA A 181 -18.32 -15.48 -14.68
CA ALA A 181 -17.96 -14.09 -14.85
C ALA A 181 -18.32 -13.55 -16.25
N ALA A 182 -18.08 -14.32 -17.30
CA ALA A 182 -18.46 -13.97 -18.66
C ALA A 182 -19.98 -13.86 -18.80
N LYS A 183 -20.73 -14.84 -18.29
CA LYS A 183 -22.20 -14.86 -18.30
C LYS A 183 -22.80 -13.66 -17.54
N ALA A 184 -22.25 -13.33 -16.38
CA ALA A 184 -22.68 -12.16 -15.59
C ALA A 184 -22.49 -10.83 -16.34
N ASN A 185 -21.61 -10.80 -17.34
CA ASN A 185 -21.36 -9.63 -18.19
C ASN A 185 -21.98 -9.74 -19.58
N GLY A 186 -22.80 -10.76 -19.84
CA GLY A 186 -23.46 -10.96 -21.15
C GLY A 186 -22.48 -11.29 -22.29
N MET A 187 -21.32 -11.86 -21.99
CA MET A 187 -20.25 -12.13 -22.93
C MET A 187 -19.98 -13.63 -23.09
N SER A 188 -19.43 -14.01 -24.25
CA SER A 188 -18.83 -15.33 -24.42
C SER A 188 -17.52 -15.41 -23.60
N LYS A 189 -17.16 -16.61 -23.12
CA LYS A 189 -15.92 -16.88 -22.36
C LYS A 189 -14.67 -16.32 -23.05
N PHE A 190 -14.53 -16.52 -24.35
CA PHE A 190 -13.37 -16.08 -25.13
C PHE A 190 -13.30 -14.56 -25.26
N HIS A 191 -14.44 -13.92 -25.52
CA HIS A 191 -14.54 -12.48 -25.63
C HIS A 191 -14.22 -11.81 -24.28
N PHE A 192 -14.82 -12.31 -23.20
CA PHE A 192 -14.57 -11.85 -21.85
C PHE A 192 -13.09 -11.99 -21.47
N SER A 193 -12.49 -13.17 -21.68
CA SER A 193 -11.08 -13.42 -21.33
C SER A 193 -10.13 -12.42 -22.02
N ARG A 194 -10.37 -12.15 -23.31
CA ARG A 194 -9.56 -11.20 -24.09
C ARG A 194 -9.72 -9.77 -23.58
N ILE A 195 -10.97 -9.29 -23.44
CA ILE A 195 -11.23 -7.91 -22.96
C ILE A 195 -10.73 -7.73 -21.53
N PHE A 196 -10.99 -8.70 -20.67
CA PHE A 196 -10.56 -8.62 -19.28
C PHE A 196 -9.03 -8.50 -19.19
N LYS A 197 -8.29 -9.33 -19.94
CA LYS A 197 -6.81 -9.27 -19.97
C LYS A 197 -6.31 -7.97 -20.61
N ASP A 198 -6.93 -7.52 -21.70
CA ASP A 198 -6.58 -6.25 -22.37
C ASP A 198 -6.72 -5.05 -21.43
N LYS A 199 -7.81 -4.99 -20.67
CA LYS A 199 -8.12 -3.86 -19.78
C LYS A 199 -7.47 -3.93 -18.41
N THR A 200 -7.26 -5.12 -17.85
CA THR A 200 -6.67 -5.30 -16.51
C THR A 200 -5.18 -5.64 -16.54
N GLY A 201 -4.66 -6.02 -17.70
CA GLY A 201 -3.30 -6.57 -17.85
C GLY A 201 -3.13 -7.99 -17.30
N MET A 202 -4.18 -8.61 -16.75
CA MET A 202 -4.15 -9.90 -16.08
C MET A 202 -5.24 -10.84 -16.58
N SER A 203 -4.99 -12.15 -16.55
CA SER A 203 -6.08 -13.11 -16.73
C SER A 203 -7.06 -13.04 -15.55
N PHE A 204 -8.29 -13.49 -15.78
CA PHE A 204 -9.32 -13.58 -14.74
C PHE A 204 -8.82 -14.34 -13.49
N LYS A 205 -8.15 -15.47 -13.70
CA LYS A 205 -7.61 -16.30 -12.61
C LYS A 205 -6.52 -15.58 -11.82
N GLU A 206 -5.63 -14.87 -12.49
CA GLU A 206 -4.59 -14.06 -11.82
C GLU A 206 -5.21 -12.95 -10.98
N TYR A 207 -6.20 -12.25 -11.53
CA TYR A 207 -6.92 -11.19 -10.83
C TYR A 207 -7.67 -11.74 -9.60
N LEU A 208 -8.41 -12.84 -9.76
CA LEU A 208 -9.12 -13.49 -8.65
C LEU A 208 -8.16 -13.93 -7.53
N ASN A 209 -7.04 -14.55 -7.91
CA ASN A 209 -6.02 -14.95 -6.95
C ASN A 209 -5.41 -13.75 -6.22
N MET A 210 -5.07 -12.69 -6.95
CA MET A 210 -4.56 -11.45 -6.36
C MET A 210 -5.56 -10.87 -5.36
N ARG A 211 -6.84 -10.81 -5.70
CA ARG A 211 -7.89 -10.32 -4.80
C ARG A 211 -8.01 -11.14 -3.53
N ARG A 212 -7.99 -12.46 -3.67
CA ARG A 212 -8.00 -13.41 -2.53
C ARG A 212 -6.79 -13.22 -1.61
N ILE A 213 -5.59 -13.11 -2.18
CA ILE A 213 -4.35 -12.88 -1.40
C ILE A 213 -4.40 -11.54 -0.68
N HIS A 214 -4.90 -10.47 -1.33
CA HIS A 214 -5.06 -9.17 -0.69
C HIS A 214 -5.97 -9.23 0.54
N VAL A 215 -7.08 -9.99 0.47
CA VAL A 215 -7.97 -10.17 1.62
C VAL A 215 -7.33 -11.08 2.68
N ALA A 216 -6.61 -12.13 2.28
CA ALA A 216 -5.89 -12.98 3.23
C ALA A 216 -4.86 -12.19 4.06
N LYS A 217 -4.16 -11.24 3.44
CA LYS A 217 -3.25 -10.32 4.15
C LYS A 217 -3.98 -9.53 5.23
N LYS A 218 -5.15 -8.99 4.92
CA LYS A 218 -5.98 -8.27 5.89
C LYS A 218 -6.42 -9.16 7.05
N LEU A 219 -6.83 -10.40 6.77
CA LEU A 219 -7.22 -11.37 7.80
C LEU A 219 -6.05 -11.74 8.72
N PHE A 220 -4.83 -11.91 8.19
CA PHE A 220 -3.63 -12.14 9.01
C PHE A 220 -3.31 -10.96 9.93
N MET A 221 -3.72 -9.75 9.57
CA MET A 221 -3.46 -8.53 10.32
C MET A 221 -4.54 -8.24 11.36
N ALA A 222 -5.82 -8.44 10.99
CA ALA A 222 -6.97 -8.12 11.83
C ALA A 222 -7.29 -9.24 12.83
N ASP A 223 -7.28 -10.48 12.33
CA ASP A 223 -7.70 -11.65 13.07
C ASP A 223 -6.51 -12.60 13.25
N ASN A 224 -6.40 -13.24 14.40
CA ASN A 224 -5.32 -14.17 14.69
C ASN A 224 -5.49 -15.52 13.95
N LEU A 225 -6.11 -15.51 12.76
CA LEU A 225 -6.39 -16.69 11.94
C LEU A 225 -5.11 -17.44 11.60
N ASN A 226 -5.19 -18.77 11.60
CA ASN A 226 -4.11 -19.58 11.08
C ASN A 226 -4.10 -19.59 9.54
N VAL A 227 -3.02 -20.11 8.95
CA VAL A 227 -2.83 -20.11 7.48
C VAL A 227 -3.92 -20.90 6.76
N SER A 228 -4.36 -22.03 7.36
CA SER A 228 -5.39 -22.89 6.79
C SER A 228 -6.76 -22.19 6.80
N GLU A 229 -7.13 -21.60 7.92
CA GLU A 229 -8.38 -20.85 8.06
C GLU A 229 -8.46 -19.71 7.05
N ALA A 230 -7.42 -18.88 6.97
CA ALA A 230 -7.35 -17.78 6.01
C ALA A 230 -7.45 -18.27 4.56
N CYS A 231 -6.78 -19.40 4.22
CA CYS A 231 -6.83 -20.01 2.90
C CYS A 231 -8.28 -20.32 2.48
N TYR A 232 -9.02 -21.05 3.32
CA TYR A 232 -10.38 -21.44 2.99
C TYR A 232 -11.35 -20.27 3.04
N GLN A 233 -11.18 -19.35 3.99
CA GLN A 233 -12.04 -18.17 4.12
C GLN A 233 -11.96 -17.24 2.91
N VAL A 234 -10.81 -17.14 2.24
CA VAL A 234 -10.68 -16.34 1.03
C VAL A 234 -11.00 -17.12 -0.26
N GLY A 235 -11.48 -18.36 -0.16
CA GLY A 235 -12.01 -19.15 -1.27
C GLY A 235 -10.98 -20.01 -2.00
N PHE A 236 -9.81 -20.28 -1.43
CA PHE A 236 -8.93 -21.33 -1.96
C PHE A 236 -9.35 -22.71 -1.43
N ASN A 237 -9.34 -23.72 -2.29
CA ASN A 237 -9.68 -25.09 -1.92
C ASN A 237 -8.44 -25.96 -1.59
N ASP A 238 -7.24 -25.44 -1.86
CA ASP A 238 -5.97 -26.14 -1.65
C ASP A 238 -4.95 -25.19 -1.02
N GLN A 239 -4.49 -25.55 0.18
CA GLN A 239 -3.55 -24.74 0.95
C GLN A 239 -2.16 -24.69 0.30
N SER A 240 -1.73 -25.75 -0.38
CA SER A 240 -0.42 -25.77 -1.05
C SER A 240 -0.43 -24.82 -2.24
N TYR A 241 -1.53 -24.80 -2.99
CA TYR A 241 -1.73 -23.83 -4.08
C TYR A 241 -1.80 -22.39 -3.55
N PHE A 242 -2.55 -22.17 -2.47
CA PHE A 242 -2.61 -20.86 -1.79
C PHE A 242 -1.21 -20.38 -1.39
N CYS A 243 -0.41 -21.22 -0.72
CA CYS A 243 0.95 -20.84 -0.30
C CYS A 243 1.85 -20.49 -1.49
N ARG A 244 1.77 -21.24 -2.60
CA ARG A 244 2.52 -20.96 -3.83
C ARG A 244 2.11 -19.61 -4.45
N VAL A 245 0.80 -19.35 -4.56
CA VAL A 245 0.27 -18.09 -5.09
C VAL A 245 0.65 -16.93 -4.20
N PHE A 246 0.49 -17.07 -2.88
CA PHE A 246 0.87 -16.06 -1.91
C PHE A 246 2.35 -15.69 -2.05
N ARG A 247 3.24 -16.69 -2.05
CA ARG A 247 4.69 -16.46 -2.21
C ARG A 247 5.05 -15.83 -3.55
N LYS A 248 4.36 -16.24 -4.63
CA LYS A 248 4.56 -15.65 -5.97
C LYS A 248 4.21 -14.17 -6.00
N LEU A 249 3.13 -13.76 -5.34
CA LEU A 249 2.63 -12.38 -5.37
C LEU A 249 3.33 -11.49 -4.34
N GLU A 250 3.63 -12.00 -3.15
CA GLU A 250 4.11 -11.22 -2.02
C GLU A 250 5.62 -11.38 -1.74
N GLY A 251 6.26 -12.40 -2.32
CA GLY A 251 7.66 -12.72 -2.06
C GLY A 251 7.92 -13.46 -0.73
N TYR A 252 6.90 -13.63 0.09
CA TYR A 252 6.93 -14.34 1.38
C TYR A 252 5.91 -15.46 1.40
N THR A 253 6.14 -16.49 2.22
CA THR A 253 5.09 -17.45 2.55
C THR A 253 4.05 -16.81 3.48
N PRO A 254 2.80 -17.32 3.54
CA PRO A 254 1.79 -16.82 4.48
C PRO A 254 2.25 -16.82 5.94
N SER A 255 3.01 -17.85 6.35
CA SER A 255 3.55 -17.96 7.71
C SER A 255 4.62 -16.91 8.00
N GLU A 256 5.52 -16.63 7.04
CA GLU A 256 6.51 -15.56 7.16
C GLU A 256 5.82 -14.19 7.23
N PHE A 257 4.82 -13.95 6.37
CA PHE A 257 4.05 -12.71 6.39
C PHE A 257 3.35 -12.50 7.74
N LYS A 258 2.73 -13.56 8.30
CA LYS A 258 2.12 -13.48 9.63
C LYS A 258 3.13 -13.12 10.72
N LYS A 259 4.34 -13.67 10.69
CA LYS A 259 5.43 -13.31 11.62
C LYS A 259 5.87 -11.86 11.46
N ILE A 260 5.90 -11.35 10.23
CA ILE A 260 6.17 -9.92 9.96
C ILE A 260 5.10 -9.04 10.60
N CYS A 261 3.82 -9.41 10.45
CA CYS A 261 2.69 -8.68 11.05
C CYS A 261 2.73 -8.67 12.60
N THR A 262 3.27 -9.73 13.22
CA THR A 262 3.39 -9.83 14.69
C THR A 262 4.72 -9.28 15.24
N GLY A 263 5.57 -8.69 14.39
CA GLY A 263 6.88 -8.16 14.78
C GLY A 263 7.93 -9.23 15.11
N GLN A 264 7.65 -10.51 14.86
CA GLN A 264 8.53 -11.65 15.16
C GLN A 264 9.56 -11.92 14.06
N PHE A 265 9.49 -11.22 12.94
CA PHE A 265 10.41 -11.37 11.81
C PHE A 265 11.07 -10.03 11.51
N PRO A 266 12.41 -9.93 11.39
CA PRO A 266 13.05 -8.71 10.94
C PRO A 266 12.58 -8.43 9.52
N ALA A 267 12.03 -7.24 9.29
CA ALA A 267 11.75 -6.76 7.93
C ALA A 267 13.03 -6.90 7.09
N ARG A 268 12.91 -7.45 5.88
CA ARG A 268 14.04 -7.67 4.96
C ARG A 268 14.94 -6.45 4.90
N LYS A 269 16.27 -6.64 5.07
CA LYS A 269 17.25 -5.56 4.86
C LYS A 269 17.05 -5.01 3.46
N ARG A 270 16.80 -3.69 3.37
CA ARG A 270 16.71 -2.97 2.09
C ARG A 270 18.02 -3.18 1.32
N GLY A 271 17.96 -3.74 0.14
CA GLY A 271 19.11 -3.94 -0.75
C GLY A 271 19.02 -5.13 -1.70
N GLU A 272 18.16 -6.10 -1.43
CA GLU A 272 17.97 -7.19 -2.39
C GLU A 272 16.83 -6.87 -3.35
N SER A 273 17.18 -6.24 -4.46
CA SER A 273 16.30 -5.94 -5.59
C SER A 273 15.64 -7.23 -6.11
N HIS A 274 14.38 -7.11 -6.52
CA HIS A 274 13.65 -8.09 -7.34
C HIS A 274 14.26 -8.28 -8.75
N ALA A 275 15.58 -8.43 -8.83
CA ALA A 275 16.31 -8.71 -10.06
C ALA A 275 16.88 -10.11 -9.98
N LYS A 276 16.03 -11.15 -10.00
CA LYS A 276 16.37 -12.49 -10.50
C LYS A 276 15.14 -13.40 -10.34
N VAL A 277 14.26 -13.41 -11.30
CA VAL A 277 13.56 -14.57 -11.85
C VAL A 277 12.88 -14.14 -13.16
N VAL A 278 13.68 -13.95 -14.21
CA VAL A 278 13.30 -14.22 -15.59
C VAL A 278 14.57 -14.62 -16.30
N SER A 279 14.90 -15.90 -16.24
CA SER A 279 15.68 -16.60 -17.28
C SER A 279 15.65 -18.08 -16.91
N GLY A 280 14.94 -18.85 -17.73
CA GLY A 280 14.85 -20.31 -17.67
C GLY A 280 13.51 -20.75 -18.20
#